data_fe42b952279f667362c7562b51a51939
#
_entry.id   fe42b952279f667362c7562b51a51939
#
_cell.length_a   1.000
_cell.length_b   1.000
_cell.length_c   1.000
_cell.angle_alpha   90.00
_cell.angle_beta   90.00
_cell.angle_gamma   90.00
#
_symmetry.space_group_name_H-M   'P 1'
#
loop_
_entity.id
_entity.type
_entity.pdbx_description
1 polymer ?
#
loop_
_entity_poly.entity_id
_entity_poly.type
_entity_poly.pdbx_seq_one_letter_code
_entity_poly.pdbx_strand_id
1 'polypeptide(L)'
;MSPIIRVDVGWVLQVQSAISPLNVPISDWGALGFMADRHKFERERGALYYEQAPARAATFLHTALLLRPFKDYNLVIGWGCAYQYMHLSGQGVQVKDEDLYSLAQAVRNQEADLRTVAQHLEAWSS
;
A
#
# COMPACT_ATOMS: atom_id res chain seq x y z
N MET A 1 -5.85 6.05 22.03
CA MET A 1 -6.22 5.78 20.61
C MET A 1 -5.22 6.46 19.70
N SER A 2 -4.56 5.68 18.85
CA SER A 2 -3.60 6.27 17.91
C SER A 2 -4.32 7.08 16.84
N PRO A 3 -3.78 8.24 16.44
CA PRO A 3 -4.38 9.00 15.36
C PRO A 3 -4.32 8.21 14.05
N ILE A 4 -5.31 8.41 13.20
CA ILE A 4 -5.33 7.79 11.89
C ILE A 4 -4.32 8.53 11.01
N ILE A 5 -3.40 7.78 10.41
CA ILE A 5 -2.39 8.32 9.52
C ILE A 5 -3.03 8.56 8.15
N ARG A 6 -2.89 9.79 7.64
CA ARG A 6 -3.33 10.16 6.30
C ARG A 6 -2.14 10.70 5.53
N VAL A 7 -1.93 10.16 4.35
CA VAL A 7 -0.81 10.53 3.48
C VAL A 7 -1.31 10.99 2.11
N ASP A 8 -0.41 11.50 1.30
CA ASP A 8 -0.74 12.03 -0.03
C ASP A 8 0.25 11.55 -1.08
N VAL A 9 0.09 12.03 -2.31
CA VAL A 9 0.99 11.69 -3.42
C VAL A 9 2.44 12.05 -3.08
N GLY A 10 2.67 13.19 -2.44
CA GLY A 10 4.02 13.61 -2.05
C GLY A 10 4.69 12.58 -1.15
N TRP A 11 3.94 12.00 -0.21
CA TRP A 11 4.45 10.96 0.67
C TRP A 11 4.83 9.69 -0.11
N VAL A 12 3.98 9.28 -1.06
CA VAL A 12 4.28 8.11 -1.90
C VAL A 12 5.58 8.33 -2.68
N LEU A 13 5.76 9.53 -3.23
CA LEU A 13 6.97 9.88 -3.97
C LEU A 13 8.20 9.92 -3.07
N GLN A 14 8.06 10.36 -1.82
CA GLN A 14 9.16 10.32 -0.83
C GLN A 14 9.56 8.87 -0.53
N VAL A 15 8.59 7.98 -0.35
CA VAL A 15 8.88 6.55 -0.12
C VAL A 15 9.62 5.98 -1.32
N GLN A 16 9.15 6.29 -2.53
CA GLN A 16 9.80 5.81 -3.77
C GLN A 16 11.26 6.28 -3.83
N SER A 17 11.52 7.54 -3.51
CA SER A 17 12.88 8.09 -3.53
C SER A 17 13.79 7.43 -2.50
N ALA A 18 13.25 7.07 -1.34
CA ALA A 18 14.03 6.41 -0.28
C ALA A 18 14.37 4.96 -0.63
N ILE A 19 13.50 4.27 -1.36
CA ILE A 19 13.69 2.87 -1.74
C ILE A 19 14.61 2.76 -2.95
N SER A 20 14.44 3.64 -3.92
CA SER A 20 15.19 3.62 -5.17
C SER A 20 15.85 4.97 -5.40
N PRO A 21 17.18 5.02 -5.53
CA PRO A 21 17.85 6.28 -5.85
C PRO A 21 17.57 6.79 -7.25
N LEU A 22 16.97 5.95 -8.10
CA LEU A 22 16.57 6.34 -9.44
C LEU A 22 15.16 6.91 -9.41
N ASN A 23 14.95 8.02 -10.09
CA ASN A 23 13.59 8.53 -10.28
C ASN A 23 12.85 7.61 -11.24
N VAL A 24 11.92 6.84 -10.69
CA VAL A 24 11.11 5.95 -11.51
C VAL A 24 10.03 6.78 -12.20
N PRO A 25 9.95 6.76 -13.54
CA PRO A 25 8.92 7.52 -14.24
C PRO A 25 7.53 7.07 -13.84
N ILE A 26 6.62 8.04 -13.76
CA ILE A 26 5.21 7.78 -13.50
C ILE A 26 4.53 7.49 -14.84
N SER A 27 3.91 6.32 -14.91
CA SER A 27 3.22 5.85 -16.10
C SER A 27 1.77 6.33 -16.16
N ASP A 28 1.13 6.47 -14.98
CA ASP A 28 -0.29 6.82 -14.88
C ASP A 28 -0.51 7.67 -13.63
N TRP A 29 -0.68 8.98 -13.83
CA TRP A 29 -0.88 9.92 -12.72
C TRP A 29 -2.23 9.69 -12.02
N GLY A 30 -3.26 9.28 -12.75
CA GLY A 30 -4.56 8.95 -12.16
C GLY A 30 -4.45 7.76 -11.22
N ALA A 31 -3.73 6.73 -11.64
CA ALA A 31 -3.47 5.56 -10.80
C ALA A 31 -2.67 5.92 -9.55
N LEU A 32 -1.68 6.80 -9.69
CA LEU A 32 -0.88 7.27 -8.55
C LEU A 32 -1.75 8.04 -7.56
N GLY A 33 -2.61 8.92 -8.04
CA GLY A 33 -3.54 9.66 -7.19
C GLY A 33 -4.48 8.71 -6.45
N PHE A 34 -5.04 7.74 -7.14
CA PHE A 34 -5.91 6.73 -6.52
C PHE A 34 -5.16 5.92 -5.47
N MET A 35 -3.93 5.50 -5.77
CA MET A 35 -3.07 4.79 -4.82
C MET A 35 -2.86 5.59 -3.54
N ALA A 36 -2.59 6.89 -3.67
CA ALA A 36 -2.33 7.76 -2.53
C ALA A 36 -3.58 8.07 -1.71
N ASP A 37 -4.76 8.11 -2.35
CA ASP A 37 -5.99 8.59 -1.71
C ASP A 37 -6.89 7.49 -1.19
N ARG A 38 -6.75 6.27 -1.72
CA ARG A 38 -7.69 5.19 -1.42
C ARG A 38 -7.83 4.88 0.07
N HIS A 39 -6.73 4.94 0.82
CA HIS A 39 -6.74 4.60 2.25
C HIS A 39 -7.60 5.55 3.09
N LYS A 40 -7.85 6.76 2.60
CA LYS A 40 -8.59 7.78 3.34
C LYS A 40 -9.99 8.04 2.78
N PHE A 41 -10.50 7.13 1.93
CA PHE A 41 -11.88 7.21 1.47
C PHE A 41 -12.84 7.12 2.64
N GLU A 42 -13.89 7.93 2.61
CA GLU A 42 -14.84 8.05 3.69
C GLU A 42 -16.19 7.45 3.31
N ARG A 43 -16.86 6.91 4.32
CA ARG A 43 -18.27 6.56 4.25
C ARG A 43 -19.09 7.76 4.71
N GLU A 44 -20.40 7.58 4.79
CA GLU A 44 -21.30 8.59 5.36
C GLU A 44 -20.81 9.01 6.75
N ARG A 45 -21.02 10.29 7.09
CA ARG A 45 -20.68 10.88 8.39
C ARG A 45 -19.18 10.91 8.70
N GLY A 46 -18.33 10.89 7.68
CA GLY A 46 -16.90 11.04 7.85
C GLY A 46 -16.15 9.83 8.39
N ALA A 47 -16.83 8.69 8.56
CA ALA A 47 -16.14 7.44 8.95
C ALA A 47 -15.30 6.93 7.79
N LEU A 48 -14.09 6.41 8.09
CA LEU A 48 -13.24 5.85 7.05
C LEU A 48 -13.80 4.55 6.51
N TYR A 49 -13.71 4.36 5.19
CA TYR A 49 -14.13 3.12 4.55
C TYR A 49 -13.29 1.95 5.05
N TYR A 50 -11.96 2.15 5.19
CA TYR A 50 -11.04 1.16 5.71
C TYR A 50 -10.68 1.54 7.14
N GLU A 51 -11.32 0.90 8.12
CA GLU A 51 -11.23 1.29 9.52
C GLU A 51 -9.93 0.85 10.19
N GLN A 52 -9.37 -0.28 9.76
CA GLN A 52 -8.18 -0.84 10.38
C GLN A 52 -6.93 -0.47 9.60
N ALA A 53 -5.80 -0.26 10.32
CA ALA A 53 -4.54 0.09 9.68
C ALA A 53 -4.08 -0.93 8.63
N PRO A 54 -4.18 -2.25 8.85
CA PRO A 54 -3.80 -3.21 7.80
C PRO A 54 -4.63 -3.05 6.53
N ALA A 55 -5.93 -2.74 6.65
CA ALA A 55 -6.78 -2.51 5.47
C ALA A 55 -6.36 -1.26 4.72
N ARG A 56 -6.04 -0.17 5.44
CA ARG A 56 -5.54 1.06 4.81
C ARG A 56 -4.18 0.83 4.17
N ALA A 57 -3.26 0.17 4.86
CA ALA A 57 -1.94 -0.15 4.30
C ALA A 57 -2.04 -1.02 3.06
N ALA A 58 -2.97 -1.97 3.05
CA ALA A 58 -3.19 -2.87 1.92
C ALA A 58 -3.56 -2.12 0.64
N THR A 59 -4.20 -0.94 0.75
CA THR A 59 -4.58 -0.17 -0.44
C THR A 59 -3.37 0.23 -1.26
N PHE A 60 -2.24 0.52 -0.64
CA PHE A 60 -1.02 0.92 -1.36
C PHE A 60 -0.48 -0.25 -2.17
N LEU A 61 -0.32 -1.41 -1.57
CA LEU A 61 0.24 -2.58 -2.25
C LEU A 61 -0.72 -3.10 -3.33
N HIS A 62 -1.99 -3.25 -2.99
CA HIS A 62 -3.00 -3.77 -3.92
C HIS A 62 -3.13 -2.88 -5.16
N THR A 63 -3.24 -1.56 -4.96
CA THR A 63 -3.38 -0.61 -6.06
C THR A 63 -2.12 -0.57 -6.92
N ALA A 64 -0.94 -0.58 -6.30
CA ALA A 64 0.32 -0.58 -7.04
C ALA A 64 0.45 -1.80 -7.96
N LEU A 65 0.03 -2.96 -7.48
CA LEU A 65 0.11 -4.20 -8.26
C LEU A 65 -0.89 -4.24 -9.40
N LEU A 66 -2.11 -3.74 -9.18
CA LEU A 66 -3.17 -3.80 -10.20
C LEU A 66 -3.09 -2.67 -11.21
N LEU A 67 -2.88 -1.43 -10.76
CA LEU A 67 -2.94 -0.26 -11.63
C LEU A 67 -1.57 0.17 -12.15
N ARG A 68 -0.50 -0.27 -11.52
CA ARG A 68 0.88 -0.04 -11.96
C ARG A 68 1.14 1.45 -12.28
N PRO A 69 1.01 2.34 -11.27
CA PRO A 69 1.16 3.78 -11.50
C PRO A 69 2.56 4.20 -11.95
N PHE A 70 3.59 3.42 -11.61
CA PHE A 70 4.96 3.66 -12.03
C PHE A 70 5.30 2.80 -13.24
N LYS A 71 6.25 3.27 -14.02
CA LYS A 71 6.70 2.53 -15.20
C LYS A 71 7.30 1.17 -14.81
N ASP A 72 7.93 1.10 -13.62
CA ASP A 72 8.58 -0.09 -13.12
C ASP A 72 8.57 -0.10 -11.60
N TYR A 73 8.95 -1.20 -10.97
CA TYR A 73 9.14 -1.35 -9.52
C TYR A 73 7.84 -1.16 -8.70
N ASN A 74 6.68 -1.43 -9.28
CA ASN A 74 5.40 -1.21 -8.58
C ASN A 74 5.27 -2.09 -7.33
N LEU A 75 5.78 -3.33 -7.36
CA LEU A 75 5.77 -4.18 -6.17
C LEU A 75 6.61 -3.58 -5.04
N VAL A 76 7.84 -3.17 -5.34
CA VAL A 76 8.75 -2.62 -4.33
C VAL A 76 8.21 -1.31 -3.76
N ILE A 77 7.69 -0.44 -4.61
CA ILE A 77 7.14 0.84 -4.18
C ILE A 77 5.85 0.63 -3.37
N GLY A 78 4.96 -0.22 -3.86
CA GLY A 78 3.72 -0.54 -3.14
C GLY A 78 3.97 -1.18 -1.80
N TRP A 79 4.91 -2.12 -1.74
CA TRP A 79 5.32 -2.74 -0.48
C TRP A 79 5.95 -1.72 0.47
N GLY A 80 6.83 -0.86 -0.04
CA GLY A 80 7.45 0.18 0.77
C GLY A 80 6.43 1.11 1.40
N CYS A 81 5.40 1.50 0.65
CA CYS A 81 4.33 2.33 1.17
C CYS A 81 3.52 1.59 2.23
N ALA A 82 3.14 0.33 1.97
CA ALA A 82 2.39 -0.47 2.94
C ALA A 82 3.20 -0.69 4.22
N TYR A 83 4.48 -1.01 4.08
CA TYR A 83 5.39 -1.22 5.19
C TYR A 83 5.51 0.05 6.06
N GLN A 84 5.77 1.18 5.43
CA GLN A 84 5.91 2.45 6.15
C GLN A 84 4.60 2.86 6.79
N TYR A 85 3.49 2.66 6.11
CA TYR A 85 2.19 3.00 6.66
C TYR A 85 1.89 2.19 7.93
N MET A 86 2.16 0.88 7.91
CA MET A 86 2.00 0.03 9.08
C MET A 86 2.90 0.49 10.22
N HIS A 87 4.15 0.83 9.91
CA HIS A 87 5.10 1.32 10.90
C HIS A 87 4.61 2.62 11.55
N LEU A 88 4.14 3.59 10.73
CA LEU A 88 3.60 4.85 11.23
C LEU A 88 2.35 4.64 12.09
N SER A 89 1.61 3.57 11.83
CA SER A 89 0.41 3.20 12.59
C SER A 89 0.73 2.39 13.85
N GLY A 90 2.01 2.19 14.17
CA GLY A 90 2.43 1.46 15.36
C GLY A 90 2.40 -0.05 15.21
N GLN A 91 2.29 -0.57 13.99
CA GLN A 91 2.17 -2.01 13.70
C GLN A 91 3.23 -2.41 12.68
N GLY A 92 4.47 -2.63 13.15
CA GLY A 92 5.54 -3.08 12.26
C GLY A 92 5.24 -4.45 11.67
N VAL A 93 5.70 -4.70 10.44
CA VAL A 93 5.49 -5.96 9.75
C VAL A 93 6.82 -6.58 9.36
N GLN A 94 6.86 -7.91 9.38
CA GLN A 94 8.01 -8.68 8.89
C GLN A 94 7.49 -9.81 8.02
N VAL A 95 8.12 -9.99 6.86
CA VAL A 95 7.73 -11.02 5.90
C VAL A 95 8.96 -11.50 5.15
N LYS A 96 8.96 -12.77 4.78
CA LYS A 96 9.99 -13.32 3.89
C LYS A 96 9.68 -12.91 2.46
N ASP A 97 10.72 -12.69 1.67
CA ASP A 97 10.57 -12.27 0.28
C ASP A 97 9.67 -13.22 -0.51
N GLU A 98 9.85 -14.53 -0.32
CA GLU A 98 9.04 -15.54 -1.02
C GLU A 98 7.55 -15.43 -0.70
N ASP A 99 7.19 -15.12 0.55
CA ASP A 99 5.79 -14.93 0.94
C ASP A 99 5.21 -13.66 0.33
N LEU A 100 6.00 -12.59 0.27
CA LEU A 100 5.59 -11.36 -0.38
C LEU A 100 5.39 -11.56 -1.88
N TYR A 101 6.31 -12.26 -2.54
CA TYR A 101 6.18 -12.55 -3.97
C TYR A 101 4.97 -13.42 -4.26
N SER A 102 4.69 -14.41 -3.40
CA SER A 102 3.50 -15.26 -3.56
C SER A 102 2.22 -14.44 -3.47
N LEU A 103 2.14 -13.53 -2.50
CA LEU A 103 0.99 -12.64 -2.37
C LEU A 103 0.86 -11.73 -3.60
N ALA A 104 1.97 -11.15 -4.05
CA ALA A 104 1.96 -10.27 -5.22
C ALA A 104 1.44 -11.00 -6.46
N GLN A 105 1.88 -12.24 -6.66
CA GLN A 105 1.44 -13.05 -7.79
C GLN A 105 -0.06 -13.36 -7.70
N ALA A 106 -0.54 -13.66 -6.49
CA ALA A 106 -1.97 -13.92 -6.28
C ALA A 106 -2.81 -12.68 -6.59
N VAL A 107 -2.33 -11.49 -6.22
CA VAL A 107 -3.03 -10.24 -6.56
C VAL A 107 -3.05 -10.03 -8.08
N ARG A 108 -1.91 -10.21 -8.74
CA ARG A 108 -1.79 -10.04 -10.20
C ARG A 108 -2.67 -11.01 -10.96
N ASN A 109 -2.83 -12.22 -10.44
CA ASN A 109 -3.68 -13.26 -11.05
C ASN A 109 -5.15 -13.15 -10.63
N GLN A 110 -5.50 -12.11 -9.85
CA GLN A 110 -6.85 -11.88 -9.35
C GLN A 110 -7.36 -13.01 -8.44
N GLU A 111 -6.44 -13.70 -7.78
CA GLU A 111 -6.74 -14.75 -6.79
C GLU A 111 -6.80 -14.19 -5.37
N ALA A 112 -6.24 -13.00 -5.15
CA ALA A 112 -6.25 -12.31 -3.87
C ALA A 112 -6.80 -10.89 -4.05
N ASP A 113 -7.78 -10.53 -3.23
CA ASP A 113 -8.37 -9.19 -3.22
C ASP A 113 -7.74 -8.33 -2.12
N LEU A 114 -8.27 -7.12 -1.97
CA LEU A 114 -7.77 -6.19 -0.95
C LEU A 114 -7.87 -6.79 0.46
N ARG A 115 -8.98 -7.47 0.76
CA ARG A 115 -9.19 -8.10 2.07
C ARG A 115 -8.11 -9.14 2.36
N THR A 116 -7.76 -9.93 1.36
CA THR A 116 -6.70 -10.94 1.49
C THR A 116 -5.35 -10.28 1.78
N VAL A 117 -5.03 -9.20 1.08
CA VAL A 117 -3.79 -8.45 1.34
C VAL A 117 -3.79 -7.91 2.77
N ALA A 118 -4.90 -7.34 3.22
CA ALA A 118 -5.02 -6.81 4.58
C ALA A 118 -4.81 -7.92 5.63
N GLN A 119 -5.39 -9.09 5.41
CA GLN A 119 -5.24 -10.24 6.32
C GLN A 119 -3.78 -10.67 6.43
N HIS A 120 -3.04 -10.68 5.32
CA HIS A 120 -1.62 -11.01 5.34
C HIS A 120 -0.80 -9.95 6.10
N LEU A 121 -1.09 -8.66 5.87
CA LEU A 121 -0.39 -7.60 6.60
C LEU A 121 -0.62 -7.71 8.10
N GLU A 122 -1.85 -8.01 8.50
CA GLU A 122 -2.17 -8.21 9.92
C GLU A 122 -1.43 -9.42 10.49
N ALA A 123 -1.41 -10.53 9.77
CA ALA A 123 -0.71 -11.74 10.20
C ALA A 123 0.80 -11.52 10.32
N TRP A 124 1.38 -10.67 9.48
CA TRP A 124 2.82 -10.36 9.49
C TRP A 124 3.18 -9.27 10.49
N SER A 125 2.19 -8.61 11.11
CA SER A 125 2.45 -7.57 12.08
C SER A 125 2.90 -8.15 13.42
N SER A 126 3.76 -7.43 14.10
CA SER A 126 4.28 -7.82 15.41
C SER A 126 3.59 -7.06 16.55
#